data_255c115ac6cc52747629373e27a6b44b
#
_entry.id   255c115ac6cc52747629373e27a6b44b
#
_cell.length_a   1.000
_cell.length_b   1.000
_cell.length_c   1.000
_cell.angle_alpha   90.00
_cell.angle_beta   90.00
_cell.angle_gamma   90.00
#
_symmetry.space_group_name_H-M   'P 1'
#
loop_
_entity.id
_entity.type
_entity.pdbx_description
1 polymer ?
#
loop_
_entity_poly.entity_id
_entity_poly.type
_entity_poly.pdbx_seq_one_letter_code
_entity_poly.pdbx_strand_id
1 'polypeptide(L)'
;MKIALDAMGGDFAPQAAVAGAVLAAQRLAGKAQVVLIGSEAEIRPLLLEHGPSATTLEVVPTTQVIEMGEHPTKAFQQKQDSSIAVGYRLLHSGEVDAFCSAGNTGAMLVGAMFTVKAVPGVMRPAIANFVPKVNGGMGIILDVGANADCKPEMLEQFGELGSLYAQYVLGIARPKVGLMNLGEEEGKGSVVTQAAHQLLKVNPHIHFIGNIEGRDLFDDKADVIVCDGFTGNVILKMAESMYDIMEKRGLNDEYFARLNYETVGGSPILGINDNAIIGHGVSTPRAICNMLIQGYQMAHAGIVDQIKDTFKS
;
A
#
# COMPACT_ATOMS: atom_id res chain seq x y z
N MET A 1 -4.87 16.63 -10.25
CA MET A 1 -4.80 15.19 -9.96
C MET A 1 -6.14 14.70 -9.49
N LYS A 2 -6.49 13.45 -9.83
CA LYS A 2 -7.71 12.77 -9.37
C LYS A 2 -7.35 11.50 -8.62
N ILE A 3 -7.86 11.36 -7.39
CA ILE A 3 -7.61 10.18 -6.56
C ILE A 3 -8.93 9.44 -6.38
N ALA A 4 -9.00 8.23 -6.90
CA ALA A 4 -10.21 7.41 -6.86
C ALA A 4 -10.27 6.53 -5.62
N LEU A 5 -11.46 6.35 -5.07
CA LEU A 5 -11.77 5.47 -3.96
C LEU A 5 -12.88 4.49 -4.34
N ASP A 6 -12.62 3.20 -4.14
CA ASP A 6 -13.66 2.20 -4.03
C ASP A 6 -14.53 2.51 -2.79
N ALA A 7 -15.72 3.04 -3.02
CA ALA A 7 -16.63 3.42 -1.94
C ALA A 7 -17.40 2.23 -1.35
N MET A 8 -17.32 1.07 -1.98
CA MET A 8 -18.03 -0.16 -1.58
C MET A 8 -17.11 -1.16 -0.89
N GLY A 9 -15.81 -0.86 -0.78
CA GLY A 9 -14.81 -1.76 -0.18
C GLY A 9 -14.59 -1.51 1.30
N GLY A 10 -14.55 -2.60 2.07
CA GLY A 10 -14.30 -2.61 3.52
C GLY A 10 -15.56 -2.92 4.35
N ASP A 11 -15.33 -3.28 5.62
CA ASP A 11 -16.37 -3.78 6.51
C ASP A 11 -17.39 -2.70 6.92
N PHE A 12 -17.01 -1.42 6.79
CA PHE A 12 -17.83 -0.25 7.13
C PHE A 12 -18.21 0.58 5.90
N ALA A 13 -18.09 -0.01 4.70
CA ALA A 13 -18.52 0.64 3.47
C ALA A 13 -20.05 0.60 3.33
N PRO A 14 -20.67 1.61 2.68
CA PRO A 14 -20.04 2.79 2.10
C PRO A 14 -19.83 3.96 3.10
N GLN A 15 -20.35 3.87 4.33
CA GLN A 15 -20.38 4.96 5.31
C GLN A 15 -18.97 5.48 5.64
N ALA A 16 -18.05 4.58 6.04
CA ALA A 16 -16.69 4.97 6.37
C ALA A 16 -15.92 5.49 5.15
N ALA A 17 -16.15 4.89 3.98
CA ALA A 17 -15.54 5.30 2.72
C ALA A 17 -15.94 6.72 2.33
N VAL A 18 -17.25 7.04 2.35
CA VAL A 18 -17.78 8.37 2.03
C VAL A 18 -17.28 9.41 3.05
N ALA A 19 -17.38 9.13 4.34
CA ALA A 19 -16.88 10.04 5.38
C ALA A 19 -15.38 10.31 5.24
N GLY A 20 -14.58 9.28 4.98
CA GLY A 20 -13.13 9.41 4.75
C GLY A 20 -12.79 10.20 3.48
N ALA A 21 -13.58 10.01 2.40
CA ALA A 21 -13.43 10.77 1.16
C ALA A 21 -13.71 12.26 1.36
N VAL A 22 -14.74 12.60 2.12
CA VAL A 22 -15.05 14.00 2.47
C VAL A 22 -13.90 14.64 3.26
N LEU A 23 -13.37 13.95 4.26
CA LEU A 23 -12.20 14.41 5.01
C LEU A 23 -10.96 14.60 4.11
N ALA A 24 -10.72 13.66 3.19
CA ALA A 24 -9.62 13.77 2.25
C ALA A 24 -9.78 14.92 1.27
N ALA A 25 -11.00 15.13 0.73
CA ALA A 25 -11.29 16.24 -0.17
C ALA A 25 -11.03 17.60 0.48
N GLN A 26 -11.34 17.75 1.77
CA GLN A 26 -11.02 18.96 2.54
C GLN A 26 -9.50 19.18 2.68
N ARG A 27 -8.74 18.11 3.01
CA ARG A 27 -7.29 18.19 3.18
C ARG A 27 -6.51 18.36 1.86
N LEU A 28 -7.08 17.86 0.76
CA LEU A 28 -6.51 17.94 -0.58
C LEU A 28 -7.06 19.11 -1.40
N ALA A 29 -7.84 20.01 -0.77
CA ALA A 29 -8.42 21.15 -1.45
C ALA A 29 -7.39 21.98 -2.21
N GLY A 30 -7.64 22.23 -3.51
CA GLY A 30 -6.71 22.90 -4.42
C GLY A 30 -5.52 22.06 -4.91
N LYS A 31 -5.37 20.81 -4.44
CA LYS A 31 -4.27 19.90 -4.84
C LYS A 31 -4.76 18.73 -5.67
N ALA A 32 -5.83 18.07 -5.24
CA ALA A 32 -6.40 16.94 -5.93
C ALA A 32 -7.92 16.87 -5.72
N GLN A 33 -8.61 16.22 -6.66
CA GLN A 33 -10.01 15.87 -6.57
C GLN A 33 -10.14 14.41 -6.10
N VAL A 34 -11.11 14.15 -5.23
CA VAL A 34 -11.47 12.79 -4.81
C VAL A 34 -12.67 12.32 -5.63
N VAL A 35 -12.57 11.11 -6.20
CA VAL A 35 -13.60 10.46 -7.00
C VAL A 35 -14.07 9.22 -6.26
N LEU A 36 -15.38 9.10 -6.03
CA LEU A 36 -15.99 7.92 -5.41
C LEU A 36 -16.51 6.97 -6.50
N ILE A 37 -16.22 5.68 -6.34
CA ILE A 37 -16.65 4.63 -7.27
C ILE A 37 -17.55 3.66 -6.51
N GLY A 38 -18.82 3.52 -6.92
CA GLY A 38 -19.75 2.63 -6.22
C GLY A 38 -21.22 2.89 -6.54
N SER A 39 -22.10 2.34 -5.72
CA SER A 39 -23.54 2.51 -5.82
C SER A 39 -23.94 3.98 -5.59
N GLU A 40 -24.31 4.68 -6.66
CA GLU A 40 -24.71 6.08 -6.57
C GLU A 40 -25.91 6.27 -5.63
N ALA A 41 -26.83 5.30 -5.63
CA ALA A 41 -28.01 5.30 -4.76
C ALA A 41 -27.67 5.25 -3.27
N GLU A 42 -26.55 4.63 -2.91
CA GLU A 42 -26.07 4.57 -1.52
C GLU A 42 -25.14 5.73 -1.18
N ILE A 43 -24.29 6.17 -2.11
CA ILE A 43 -23.29 7.21 -1.89
C ILE A 43 -23.93 8.61 -1.79
N ARG A 44 -24.87 8.96 -2.69
CA ARG A 44 -25.46 10.31 -2.73
C ARG A 44 -26.17 10.74 -1.44
N PRO A 45 -26.99 9.88 -0.78
CA PRO A 45 -27.59 10.24 0.50
C PRO A 45 -26.55 10.53 1.58
N LEU A 46 -25.48 9.72 1.66
CA LEU A 46 -24.40 9.94 2.63
C LEU A 46 -23.65 11.25 2.38
N LEU A 47 -23.38 11.60 1.12
CA LEU A 47 -22.79 12.91 0.79
C LEU A 47 -23.67 14.08 1.23
N LEU A 48 -25.01 13.96 1.11
CA LEU A 48 -25.95 14.99 1.59
C LEU A 48 -25.84 15.20 3.10
N GLU A 49 -25.65 14.15 3.89
CA GLU A 49 -25.46 14.23 5.33
C GLU A 49 -24.20 15.02 5.72
N HIS A 50 -23.18 15.01 4.88
CA HIS A 50 -21.92 15.74 5.08
C HIS A 50 -21.94 17.20 4.60
N GLY A 51 -23.08 17.66 4.08
CA GLY A 51 -23.31 19.06 3.70
C GLY A 51 -23.01 19.40 2.23
N PRO A 52 -23.29 20.65 1.82
CA PRO A 52 -23.29 21.04 0.41
C PRO A 52 -21.95 20.86 -0.33
N SER A 53 -20.84 21.08 0.35
CA SER A 53 -19.50 20.88 -0.26
C SER A 53 -19.20 19.42 -0.59
N ALA A 54 -19.73 18.49 0.19
CA ALA A 54 -19.56 17.06 -0.05
C ALA A 54 -20.34 16.59 -1.29
N THR A 55 -21.50 17.19 -1.56
CA THR A 55 -22.34 16.82 -2.72
C THR A 55 -21.70 17.13 -4.07
N THR A 56 -20.63 17.91 -4.10
CA THR A 56 -19.85 18.22 -5.31
C THR A 56 -18.83 17.16 -5.68
N LEU A 57 -18.60 16.16 -4.82
CA LEU A 57 -17.70 15.06 -5.12
C LEU A 57 -18.22 14.25 -6.32
N GLU A 58 -17.30 13.96 -7.24
CA GLU A 58 -17.57 13.11 -8.40
C GLU A 58 -17.89 11.69 -7.94
N VAL A 59 -18.95 11.11 -8.49
CA VAL A 59 -19.35 9.72 -8.25
C VAL A 59 -19.40 9.00 -9.59
N VAL A 60 -18.62 7.95 -9.72
CA VAL A 60 -18.68 7.01 -10.86
C VAL A 60 -19.57 5.84 -10.44
N PRO A 61 -20.74 5.68 -11.06
CA PRO A 61 -21.69 4.65 -10.65
C PRO A 61 -21.23 3.26 -11.04
N THR A 62 -21.46 2.30 -10.13
CA THR A 62 -21.27 0.87 -10.36
C THR A 62 -22.42 0.07 -9.77
N THR A 63 -22.66 -1.13 -10.29
CA THR A 63 -23.81 -1.95 -9.89
C THR A 63 -23.43 -3.25 -9.19
N GLN A 64 -22.13 -3.55 -9.11
CA GLN A 64 -21.60 -4.79 -8.53
C GLN A 64 -20.56 -4.49 -7.45
N VAL A 65 -20.47 -5.39 -6.47
CA VAL A 65 -19.47 -5.36 -5.42
C VAL A 65 -18.75 -6.71 -5.37
N ILE A 66 -17.42 -6.69 -5.24
CA ILE A 66 -16.63 -7.88 -4.93
C ILE A 66 -16.54 -7.96 -3.40
N GLU A 67 -17.18 -8.98 -2.83
CA GLU A 67 -17.23 -9.19 -1.39
C GLU A 67 -15.88 -9.68 -0.84
N MET A 68 -15.60 -9.41 0.45
CA MET A 68 -14.34 -9.79 1.11
C MET A 68 -14.08 -11.31 1.07
N GLY A 69 -15.11 -12.13 1.15
CA GLY A 69 -15.02 -13.60 1.16
C GLY A 69 -15.00 -14.25 -0.23
N GLU A 70 -15.13 -13.50 -1.32
CA GLU A 70 -15.14 -14.07 -2.65
C GLU A 70 -13.75 -14.45 -3.16
N HIS A 71 -13.71 -15.50 -4.00
CA HIS A 71 -12.46 -15.90 -4.65
C HIS A 71 -11.99 -14.79 -5.62
N PRO A 72 -10.82 -14.17 -5.38
CA PRO A 72 -10.42 -12.91 -6.03
C PRO A 72 -10.48 -12.94 -7.56
N THR A 73 -9.81 -13.93 -8.18
CA THR A 73 -9.69 -14.02 -9.64
C THR A 73 -11.05 -14.23 -10.28
N LYS A 74 -11.87 -15.14 -9.71
CA LYS A 74 -13.19 -15.45 -10.24
C LYS A 74 -14.13 -14.25 -10.13
N ALA A 75 -14.15 -13.61 -8.96
CA ALA A 75 -14.99 -12.44 -8.72
C ALA A 75 -14.60 -11.27 -9.63
N PHE A 76 -13.30 -10.98 -9.77
CA PHE A 76 -12.80 -9.92 -10.63
C PHE A 76 -13.17 -10.16 -12.11
N GLN A 77 -13.07 -11.41 -12.59
CA GLN A 77 -13.45 -11.75 -13.97
C GLN A 77 -14.96 -11.66 -14.23
N GLN A 78 -15.79 -12.03 -13.25
CA GLN A 78 -17.25 -12.07 -13.41
C GLN A 78 -17.93 -10.73 -13.12
N LYS A 79 -17.36 -9.90 -12.26
CA LYS A 79 -17.95 -8.62 -11.81
C LYS A 79 -17.21 -7.43 -12.41
N GLN A 80 -17.29 -7.28 -13.73
CA GLN A 80 -16.58 -6.21 -14.46
C GLN A 80 -17.15 -4.82 -14.21
N ASP A 81 -18.34 -4.70 -13.64
CA ASP A 81 -18.96 -3.45 -13.19
C ASP A 81 -18.86 -3.28 -11.67
N SER A 82 -17.92 -3.98 -11.03
CA SER A 82 -17.60 -3.73 -9.60
C SER A 82 -16.74 -2.48 -9.43
N SER A 83 -16.86 -1.85 -8.26
CA SER A 83 -16.07 -0.67 -7.90
C SER A 83 -14.56 -0.89 -8.05
N ILE A 84 -14.05 -2.09 -7.70
CA ILE A 84 -12.63 -2.46 -7.90
C ILE A 84 -12.29 -2.55 -9.39
N ALA A 85 -13.09 -3.24 -10.21
CA ALA A 85 -12.80 -3.42 -11.63
C ALA A 85 -12.88 -2.09 -12.40
N VAL A 86 -13.89 -1.26 -12.08
CA VAL A 86 -14.03 0.09 -12.64
C VAL A 86 -12.89 0.98 -12.21
N GLY A 87 -12.49 0.95 -10.93
CA GLY A 87 -11.37 1.72 -10.41
C GLY A 87 -10.06 1.43 -11.14
N TYR A 88 -9.74 0.18 -11.38
CA TYR A 88 -8.56 -0.19 -12.15
C TYR A 88 -8.66 0.19 -13.63
N ARG A 89 -9.86 0.18 -14.21
CA ARG A 89 -10.06 0.63 -15.59
C ARG A 89 -9.83 2.13 -15.73
N LEU A 90 -10.35 2.94 -14.81
CA LEU A 90 -10.11 4.39 -14.77
C LEU A 90 -8.63 4.73 -14.54
N LEU A 91 -7.97 3.95 -13.66
CA LEU A 91 -6.54 4.10 -13.39
C LEU A 91 -5.73 3.80 -14.66
N HIS A 92 -5.99 2.68 -15.32
CA HIS A 92 -5.29 2.26 -16.53
C HIS A 92 -5.53 3.19 -17.73
N SER A 93 -6.71 3.82 -17.83
CA SER A 93 -7.01 4.80 -18.88
C SER A 93 -6.40 6.19 -18.61
N GLY A 94 -5.83 6.42 -17.42
CA GLY A 94 -5.29 7.71 -17.00
C GLY A 94 -6.36 8.75 -16.65
N GLU A 95 -7.60 8.30 -16.41
CA GLU A 95 -8.68 9.18 -15.95
C GLU A 95 -8.52 9.55 -14.46
N VAL A 96 -7.81 8.72 -13.70
CA VAL A 96 -7.40 8.99 -12.32
C VAL A 96 -5.91 8.68 -12.13
N ASP A 97 -5.25 9.41 -11.22
CA ASP A 97 -3.80 9.33 -10.97
C ASP A 97 -3.45 8.30 -9.87
N ALA A 98 -4.40 7.92 -9.04
CA ALA A 98 -4.26 6.83 -8.07
C ALA A 98 -5.62 6.20 -7.75
N PHE A 99 -5.61 4.90 -7.40
CA PHE A 99 -6.78 4.15 -7.00
C PHE A 99 -6.58 3.50 -5.63
N CYS A 100 -7.55 3.69 -4.73
CA CYS A 100 -7.53 3.23 -3.36
C CYS A 100 -8.75 2.34 -3.07
N SER A 101 -8.55 1.23 -2.36
CA SER A 101 -9.65 0.35 -1.93
C SER A 101 -9.33 -0.33 -0.61
N ALA A 102 -10.29 -0.39 0.30
CA ALA A 102 -10.25 -1.21 1.51
C ALA A 102 -11.00 -2.54 1.33
N GLY A 103 -11.35 -2.90 0.09
CA GLY A 103 -12.05 -4.12 -0.27
C GLY A 103 -11.13 -5.35 -0.33
N ASN A 104 -11.55 -6.34 -1.09
CA ASN A 104 -10.88 -7.64 -1.22
C ASN A 104 -9.44 -7.49 -1.73
N THR A 105 -8.45 -7.70 -0.86
CA THR A 105 -7.00 -7.57 -1.14
C THR A 105 -6.58 -8.40 -2.35
N GLY A 106 -7.07 -9.63 -2.45
CA GLY A 106 -6.77 -10.50 -3.59
C GLY A 106 -7.32 -9.95 -4.91
N ALA A 107 -8.54 -9.37 -4.90
CA ALA A 107 -9.12 -8.73 -6.07
C ALA A 107 -8.33 -7.46 -6.47
N MET A 108 -7.82 -6.71 -5.50
CA MET A 108 -6.92 -5.58 -5.75
C MET A 108 -5.63 -6.04 -6.43
N LEU A 109 -4.99 -7.12 -5.97
CA LEU A 109 -3.79 -7.69 -6.62
C LEU A 109 -4.12 -8.23 -8.03
N VAL A 110 -5.26 -8.88 -8.22
CA VAL A 110 -5.71 -9.36 -9.54
C VAL A 110 -5.89 -8.18 -10.50
N GLY A 111 -6.58 -7.13 -10.09
CA GLY A 111 -6.76 -5.91 -10.89
C GLY A 111 -5.44 -5.23 -11.24
N ALA A 112 -4.53 -5.11 -10.26
CA ALA A 112 -3.18 -4.59 -10.46
C ALA A 112 -2.42 -5.38 -11.53
N MET A 113 -2.45 -6.71 -11.46
CA MET A 113 -1.69 -7.60 -12.36
C MET A 113 -2.31 -7.71 -13.75
N PHE A 114 -3.64 -7.78 -13.87
CA PHE A 114 -4.29 -8.07 -15.15
C PHE A 114 -4.70 -6.80 -15.91
N THR A 115 -5.06 -5.72 -15.21
CA THR A 115 -5.47 -4.46 -15.86
C THR A 115 -4.29 -3.52 -16.03
N VAL A 116 -3.64 -3.15 -14.94
CA VAL A 116 -2.52 -2.17 -14.92
C VAL A 116 -1.21 -2.81 -15.37
N LYS A 117 -0.98 -4.07 -14.98
CA LYS A 117 0.22 -4.88 -15.23
C LYS A 117 1.46 -4.39 -14.49
N ALA A 118 2.41 -5.29 -14.31
CA ALA A 118 3.72 -4.96 -13.76
C ALA A 118 4.50 -4.06 -14.75
N VAL A 119 5.34 -3.19 -14.19
CA VAL A 119 6.32 -2.44 -14.98
C VAL A 119 7.23 -3.42 -15.73
N PRO A 120 7.52 -3.20 -17.03
CA PRO A 120 8.48 -4.03 -17.76
C PRO A 120 9.81 -4.14 -17.01
N GLY A 121 10.30 -5.36 -16.81
CA GLY A 121 11.50 -5.65 -16.00
C GLY A 121 11.18 -6.05 -14.55
N VAL A 122 10.07 -5.64 -13.98
CA VAL A 122 9.62 -6.07 -12.65
C VAL A 122 9.02 -7.48 -12.73
N MET A 123 9.60 -8.43 -12.01
CA MET A 123 9.15 -9.84 -12.01
C MET A 123 7.78 -10.00 -11.34
N ARG A 124 7.60 -9.36 -10.19
CA ARG A 124 6.35 -9.36 -9.42
C ARG A 124 6.19 -8.05 -8.66
N PRO A 125 4.99 -7.48 -8.61
CA PRO A 125 4.69 -6.39 -7.69
C PRO A 125 4.78 -6.85 -6.24
N ALA A 126 5.09 -5.91 -5.34
CA ALA A 126 5.10 -6.12 -3.90
C ALA A 126 4.11 -5.20 -3.21
N ILE A 127 3.52 -5.65 -2.10
CA ILE A 127 2.80 -4.78 -1.18
C ILE A 127 3.81 -4.27 -0.16
N ALA A 128 3.92 -2.95 -0.02
CA ALA A 128 4.73 -2.35 1.03
C ALA A 128 3.86 -1.86 2.20
N ASN A 129 4.42 -1.83 3.40
CA ASN A 129 3.79 -1.20 4.55
C ASN A 129 4.80 -0.38 5.33
N PHE A 130 4.31 0.55 6.14
CA PHE A 130 5.14 1.47 6.90
C PHE A 130 5.59 0.88 8.22
N VAL A 131 6.82 1.20 8.61
CA VAL A 131 7.43 0.81 9.87
C VAL A 131 7.87 2.07 10.62
N PRO A 132 7.17 2.46 11.70
CA PRO A 132 7.57 3.61 12.49
C PRO A 132 8.85 3.30 13.26
N LYS A 133 9.84 4.18 13.16
CA LYS A 133 11.11 4.07 13.88
C LYS A 133 11.02 4.71 15.26
N VAL A 134 11.75 4.16 16.22
CA VAL A 134 11.81 4.67 17.61
C VAL A 134 12.31 6.12 17.66
N ASN A 135 13.20 6.52 16.76
CA ASN A 135 13.71 7.89 16.65
C ASN A 135 12.72 8.91 16.04
N GLY A 136 11.50 8.50 15.73
CA GLY A 136 10.46 9.35 15.11
C GLY A 136 10.38 9.27 13.58
N GLY A 137 11.36 8.64 12.92
CA GLY A 137 11.36 8.43 11.47
C GLY A 137 10.31 7.40 10.99
N MET A 138 10.25 7.20 9.68
CA MET A 138 9.42 6.19 9.03
C MET A 138 10.28 5.39 8.05
N GLY A 139 10.20 4.07 8.14
CA GLY A 139 10.72 3.14 7.15
C GLY A 139 9.57 2.38 6.48
N ILE A 140 9.93 1.45 5.60
CA ILE A 140 8.96 0.53 4.96
C ILE A 140 9.48 -0.90 4.99
N ILE A 141 8.55 -1.84 5.04
CA ILE A 141 8.79 -3.26 4.86
C ILE A 141 8.05 -3.73 3.61
N LEU A 142 8.69 -4.55 2.82
CA LEU A 142 8.09 -5.21 1.66
C LEU A 142 8.79 -6.55 1.36
N ASP A 143 8.11 -7.55 0.94
CA ASP A 143 6.69 -7.71 0.65
C ASP A 143 5.90 -8.10 1.92
N VAL A 144 4.63 -7.66 2.00
CA VAL A 144 3.79 -7.97 3.16
C VAL A 144 2.50 -8.73 2.77
N GLY A 145 2.55 -9.55 1.72
CA GLY A 145 1.46 -10.46 1.42
C GLY A 145 1.05 -10.62 -0.04
N ALA A 146 1.79 -10.05 -1.00
CA ALA A 146 1.52 -10.29 -2.42
C ALA A 146 2.15 -11.62 -2.90
N ASN A 147 3.34 -11.98 -2.40
CA ASN A 147 4.11 -13.13 -2.83
C ASN A 147 4.55 -13.95 -1.62
N ALA A 148 3.83 -15.03 -1.30
CA ALA A 148 4.14 -15.86 -0.14
C ALA A 148 5.53 -16.51 -0.24
N ASP A 149 5.90 -16.97 -1.44
CA ASP A 149 7.23 -17.50 -1.76
C ASP A 149 7.91 -16.60 -2.79
N CYS A 150 9.19 -16.29 -2.56
CA CYS A 150 9.99 -15.45 -3.44
C CYS A 150 11.21 -16.17 -3.99
N LYS A 151 11.62 -15.77 -5.20
CA LYS A 151 12.96 -16.07 -5.73
C LYS A 151 13.96 -15.02 -5.22
N PRO A 152 15.25 -15.30 -5.17
CA PRO A 152 16.28 -14.33 -4.78
C PRO A 152 16.20 -13.02 -5.56
N GLU A 153 15.96 -13.09 -6.87
CA GLU A 153 15.87 -11.95 -7.77
C GLU A 153 14.64 -11.06 -7.46
N MET A 154 13.56 -11.65 -6.94
CA MET A 154 12.39 -10.88 -6.50
C MET A 154 12.73 -10.06 -5.26
N LEU A 155 13.46 -10.66 -4.28
CA LEU A 155 13.88 -9.94 -3.08
C LEU A 155 14.86 -8.80 -3.42
N GLU A 156 15.75 -9.00 -4.39
CA GLU A 156 16.60 -7.93 -4.93
C GLU A 156 15.76 -6.78 -5.47
N GLN A 157 14.79 -7.06 -6.34
CA GLN A 157 13.89 -6.05 -6.91
C GLN A 157 13.02 -5.36 -5.85
N PHE A 158 12.62 -6.06 -4.79
CA PHE A 158 11.93 -5.42 -3.66
C PHE A 158 12.82 -4.40 -2.97
N GLY A 159 14.12 -4.66 -2.86
CA GLY A 159 15.10 -3.69 -2.37
C GLY A 159 15.14 -2.41 -3.22
N GLU A 160 15.12 -2.54 -4.55
CA GLU A 160 15.07 -1.42 -5.48
C GLU A 160 13.75 -0.65 -5.39
N LEU A 161 12.61 -1.35 -5.46
CA LEU A 161 11.28 -0.75 -5.35
C LEU A 161 11.10 0.01 -4.03
N GLY A 162 11.52 -0.60 -2.92
CA GLY A 162 11.49 0.03 -1.60
C GLY A 162 12.40 1.24 -1.50
N SER A 163 13.62 1.14 -2.06
CA SER A 163 14.58 2.26 -2.09
C SER A 163 14.00 3.47 -2.85
N LEU A 164 13.42 3.25 -4.03
CA LEU A 164 12.76 4.30 -4.81
C LEU A 164 11.59 4.93 -4.04
N TYR A 165 10.75 4.11 -3.41
CA TYR A 165 9.64 4.63 -2.60
C TYR A 165 10.14 5.47 -1.42
N ALA A 166 11.11 4.97 -0.67
CA ALA A 166 11.70 5.68 0.46
C ALA A 166 12.37 7.00 0.03
N GLN A 167 13.01 7.02 -1.14
CA GLN A 167 13.65 8.21 -1.66
C GLN A 167 12.64 9.27 -2.14
N TYR A 168 11.70 8.89 -3.01
CA TYR A 168 10.85 9.85 -3.71
C TYR A 168 9.57 10.20 -2.95
N VAL A 169 9.04 9.27 -2.13
CA VAL A 169 7.79 9.48 -1.37
C VAL A 169 8.08 9.85 0.07
N LEU A 170 9.05 9.18 0.74
CA LEU A 170 9.39 9.48 2.13
C LEU A 170 10.49 10.55 2.26
N GLY A 171 11.17 10.93 1.18
CA GLY A 171 12.19 11.98 1.19
C GLY A 171 13.54 11.56 1.80
N ILE A 172 13.84 10.27 1.87
CA ILE A 172 15.10 9.74 2.41
C ILE A 172 16.13 9.70 1.28
N ALA A 173 17.10 10.60 1.28
CA ALA A 173 18.02 10.81 0.15
C ALA A 173 18.85 9.56 -0.22
N ARG A 174 19.23 8.71 0.74
CA ARG A 174 19.99 7.48 0.52
C ARG A 174 19.47 6.38 1.45
N PRO A 175 18.34 5.74 1.10
CA PRO A 175 17.72 4.75 1.99
C PRO A 175 18.62 3.55 2.26
N LYS A 176 18.73 3.16 3.52
CA LYS A 176 19.44 1.95 3.96
C LYS A 176 18.52 0.74 3.72
N VAL A 177 18.95 -0.19 2.88
CA VAL A 177 18.21 -1.42 2.55
C VAL A 177 18.76 -2.59 3.36
N GLY A 178 17.93 -3.21 4.21
CA GLY A 178 18.27 -4.40 4.99
C GLY A 178 17.44 -5.61 4.55
N LEU A 179 18.07 -6.78 4.50
CA LEU A 179 17.38 -8.05 4.24
C LEU A 179 16.98 -8.69 5.58
N MET A 180 15.69 -8.89 5.82
CA MET A 180 15.18 -9.57 7.01
C MET A 180 15.71 -11.01 7.06
N ASN A 181 16.35 -11.35 8.16
CA ASN A 181 16.98 -12.65 8.31
C ASN A 181 17.00 -13.11 9.79
N LEU A 182 17.43 -14.33 10.04
CA LEU A 182 17.55 -14.93 11.37
C LEU A 182 18.89 -14.63 12.09
N GLY A 183 19.80 -13.92 11.41
CA GLY A 183 21.11 -13.49 11.93
C GLY A 183 21.78 -12.52 10.98
N GLU A 184 22.73 -11.72 11.48
CA GLU A 184 23.39 -10.64 10.72
C GLU A 184 24.45 -11.14 9.72
N GLU A 185 25.03 -12.34 9.95
CA GLU A 185 26.09 -12.87 9.11
C GLU A 185 25.60 -13.26 7.71
N GLU A 186 26.41 -13.06 6.67
CA GLU A 186 26.07 -13.34 5.26
C GLU A 186 25.58 -14.77 5.01
N GLY A 187 26.12 -15.75 5.74
CA GLY A 187 25.77 -17.16 5.59
C GLY A 187 24.51 -17.61 6.32
N LYS A 188 23.80 -16.70 6.97
CA LYS A 188 22.56 -17.01 7.69
C LYS A 188 21.34 -17.03 6.78
N GLY A 189 20.31 -17.73 7.24
CA GLY A 189 19.01 -17.81 6.59
C GLY A 189 18.83 -19.00 5.68
N SER A 190 17.74 -18.96 4.93
CA SER A 190 17.41 -19.98 3.93
C SER A 190 18.31 -19.85 2.69
N VAL A 191 18.30 -20.88 1.84
CA VAL A 191 19.02 -20.83 0.54
C VAL A 191 18.59 -19.59 -0.28
N VAL A 192 17.31 -19.23 -0.23
CA VAL A 192 16.78 -18.06 -0.94
C VAL A 192 17.34 -16.77 -0.37
N THR A 193 17.34 -16.59 0.96
CA THR A 193 17.83 -15.36 1.58
C THR A 193 19.35 -15.22 1.45
N GLN A 194 20.12 -16.32 1.49
CA GLN A 194 21.56 -16.29 1.23
C GLN A 194 21.86 -15.85 -0.21
N ALA A 195 21.13 -16.39 -1.19
CA ALA A 195 21.29 -15.98 -2.59
C ALA A 195 20.85 -14.52 -2.82
N ALA A 196 19.74 -14.10 -2.21
CA ALA A 196 19.27 -12.71 -2.28
C ALA A 196 20.27 -11.73 -1.66
N HIS A 197 20.92 -12.11 -0.54
CA HIS A 197 21.98 -11.30 0.07
C HIS A 197 23.10 -11.00 -0.93
N GLN A 198 23.54 -11.99 -1.72
CA GLN A 198 24.60 -11.78 -2.70
C GLN A 198 24.17 -10.86 -3.84
N LEU A 199 22.91 -10.95 -4.31
CA LEU A 199 22.36 -10.07 -5.33
C LEU A 199 22.26 -8.63 -4.82
N LEU A 200 21.65 -8.43 -3.65
CA LEU A 200 21.51 -7.11 -3.01
C LEU A 200 22.87 -6.44 -2.75
N LYS A 201 23.90 -7.24 -2.35
CA LYS A 201 25.24 -6.75 -2.04
C LYS A 201 25.95 -6.14 -3.25
N VAL A 202 25.71 -6.66 -4.44
CA VAL A 202 26.36 -6.18 -5.67
C VAL A 202 25.49 -5.23 -6.47
N ASN A 203 24.24 -5.00 -6.07
CA ASN A 203 23.31 -4.14 -6.76
C ASN A 203 23.74 -2.66 -6.62
N PRO A 204 24.02 -1.93 -7.74
CA PRO A 204 24.52 -0.57 -7.70
C PRO A 204 23.45 0.48 -7.41
N HIS A 205 22.15 0.12 -7.48
CA HIS A 205 21.03 1.04 -7.35
C HIS A 205 20.57 1.24 -5.92
N ILE A 206 21.07 0.45 -4.96
CA ILE A 206 20.64 0.48 -3.57
C ILE A 206 21.81 0.68 -2.59
N HIS A 207 21.51 1.18 -1.42
CA HIS A 207 22.45 1.21 -0.31
C HIS A 207 22.18 0.01 0.61
N PHE A 208 22.63 -1.18 0.20
CA PHE A 208 22.47 -2.39 0.99
C PHE A 208 23.37 -2.38 2.22
N ILE A 209 22.79 -2.65 3.39
CA ILE A 209 23.49 -2.65 4.69
C ILE A 209 23.70 -4.06 5.26
N GLY A 210 23.30 -5.12 4.52
CA GLY A 210 23.39 -6.50 4.97
C GLY A 210 22.09 -7.04 5.55
N ASN A 211 22.21 -8.15 6.28
CA ASN A 211 21.09 -8.76 7.00
C ASN A 211 20.70 -7.94 8.22
N ILE A 212 19.40 -7.93 8.52
CA ILE A 212 18.84 -7.41 9.75
C ILE A 212 17.97 -8.48 10.43
N GLU A 213 17.79 -8.39 11.72
CA GLU A 213 16.96 -9.30 12.50
C GLU A 213 15.62 -8.67 12.89
N GLY A 214 14.68 -9.47 13.35
CA GLY A 214 13.36 -8.99 13.81
C GLY A 214 13.44 -7.95 14.95
N ARG A 215 14.49 -7.99 15.77
CA ARG A 215 14.73 -6.98 16.82
C ARG A 215 15.09 -5.60 16.27
N ASP A 216 15.64 -5.54 15.06
CA ASP A 216 16.05 -4.30 14.39
C ASP A 216 14.90 -3.59 13.66
N LEU A 217 13.69 -4.22 13.64
CA LEU A 217 12.55 -3.78 12.83
C LEU A 217 12.18 -2.30 13.07
N PHE A 218 12.18 -1.87 14.32
CA PHE A 218 11.75 -0.53 14.71
C PHE A 218 12.91 0.43 14.97
N ASP A 219 14.14 -0.05 14.85
CA ASP A 219 15.34 0.78 15.01
C ASP A 219 15.67 1.60 13.76
N ASP A 220 16.62 2.52 13.87
CA ASP A 220 17.13 3.28 12.72
C ASP A 220 18.21 2.54 11.93
N LYS A 221 18.21 1.20 11.96
CA LYS A 221 19.18 0.38 11.26
C LYS A 221 18.92 0.35 9.75
N ALA A 222 17.66 0.11 9.35
CA ALA A 222 17.23 0.11 7.96
C ALA A 222 16.08 1.10 7.71
N ASP A 223 15.98 1.63 6.49
CA ASP A 223 14.86 2.43 6.00
C ASP A 223 13.91 1.59 5.16
N VAL A 224 14.46 0.59 4.50
CA VAL A 224 13.76 -0.39 3.66
C VAL A 224 14.10 -1.78 4.17
N ILE A 225 13.08 -2.53 4.54
CA ILE A 225 13.20 -3.90 5.04
C ILE A 225 12.64 -4.85 4.00
N VAL A 226 13.49 -5.72 3.46
CA VAL A 226 13.13 -6.66 2.41
C VAL A 226 12.87 -8.03 3.02
N CYS A 227 11.75 -8.64 2.66
CA CYS A 227 11.40 -10.02 3.00
C CYS A 227 10.43 -10.63 1.96
N ASP A 228 10.15 -11.92 2.06
CA ASP A 228 9.03 -12.54 1.35
C ASP A 228 7.68 -12.13 1.98
N GLY A 229 6.60 -12.27 1.21
CA GLY A 229 5.28 -11.81 1.64
C GLY A 229 4.69 -12.61 2.81
N PHE A 230 5.10 -13.86 3.02
CA PHE A 230 4.68 -14.62 4.20
C PHE A 230 5.32 -14.04 5.46
N THR A 231 6.63 -13.88 5.46
CA THR A 231 7.40 -13.31 6.58
C THR A 231 6.90 -11.89 6.89
N GLY A 232 6.77 -11.04 5.87
CA GLY A 232 6.33 -9.66 6.06
C GLY A 232 4.90 -9.54 6.58
N ASN A 233 3.98 -10.38 6.10
CA ASN A 233 2.61 -10.40 6.60
C ASN A 233 2.53 -10.83 8.08
N VAL A 234 3.28 -11.85 8.47
CA VAL A 234 3.36 -12.30 9.87
C VAL A 234 3.90 -11.20 10.77
N ILE A 235 5.00 -10.54 10.37
CA ILE A 235 5.59 -9.41 11.10
C ILE A 235 4.58 -8.27 11.23
N LEU A 236 3.91 -7.89 10.14
CA LEU A 236 2.91 -6.83 10.15
C LEU A 236 1.76 -7.13 11.13
N LYS A 237 1.18 -8.32 11.05
CA LYS A 237 0.07 -8.72 11.95
C LYS A 237 0.50 -8.81 13.42
N MET A 238 1.76 -9.19 13.67
CA MET A 238 2.30 -9.16 15.03
C MET A 238 2.47 -7.71 15.54
N ALA A 239 2.97 -6.80 14.70
CA ALA A 239 3.11 -5.39 15.07
C ALA A 239 1.74 -4.72 15.34
N GLU A 240 0.74 -4.99 14.49
CA GLU A 240 -0.64 -4.54 14.72
C GLU A 240 -1.20 -5.07 16.05
N SER A 241 -0.97 -6.35 16.37
CA SER A 241 -1.44 -6.95 17.64
C SER A 241 -0.77 -6.35 18.87
N MET A 242 0.46 -5.85 18.76
CA MET A 242 1.11 -5.13 19.87
C MET A 242 0.39 -3.83 20.21
N TYR A 243 -0.03 -3.08 19.19
CA TYR A 243 -0.85 -1.89 19.38
C TYR A 243 -2.18 -2.22 20.09
N ASP A 244 -2.89 -3.24 19.60
CA ASP A 244 -4.17 -3.68 20.22
C ASP A 244 -4.02 -4.08 21.68
N ILE A 245 -2.92 -4.76 22.04
CA ILE A 245 -2.63 -5.15 23.42
C ILE A 245 -2.39 -3.91 24.28
N MET A 246 -1.62 -2.95 23.80
CA MET A 246 -1.35 -1.70 24.53
C MET A 246 -2.64 -0.92 24.77
N GLU A 247 -3.49 -0.77 23.75
CA GLU A 247 -4.78 -0.11 23.84
C GLU A 247 -5.70 -0.81 24.86
N LYS A 248 -5.86 -2.15 24.78
CA LYS A 248 -6.66 -2.93 25.72
C LYS A 248 -6.18 -2.82 27.16
N ARG A 249 -4.90 -2.57 27.38
CA ARG A 249 -4.29 -2.35 28.72
C ARG A 249 -4.37 -0.88 29.17
N GLY A 250 -4.92 0.02 28.35
CA GLY A 250 -4.99 1.45 28.65
C GLY A 250 -3.62 2.15 28.64
N LEU A 251 -2.64 1.58 27.96
CA LEU A 251 -1.30 2.14 27.82
C LEU A 251 -1.27 3.02 26.56
N ASN A 252 -1.45 4.31 26.72
CA ASN A 252 -1.39 5.27 25.64
C ASN A 252 0.04 5.78 25.47
N ASP A 253 0.68 5.48 24.36
CA ASP A 253 2.01 5.91 24.00
C ASP A 253 2.00 6.41 22.53
N GLU A 254 2.59 7.58 22.29
CA GLU A 254 2.60 8.21 20.96
C GLU A 254 3.35 7.37 19.92
N TYR A 255 4.37 6.64 20.32
CA TYR A 255 5.11 5.77 19.42
C TYR A 255 4.24 4.58 18.98
N PHE A 256 3.59 3.89 19.93
CA PHE A 256 2.72 2.75 19.61
C PHE A 256 1.47 3.18 18.82
N ALA A 257 0.98 4.40 19.01
CA ALA A 257 -0.10 4.95 18.20
C ALA A 257 0.26 5.05 16.70
N ARG A 258 1.55 5.08 16.34
CA ARG A 258 2.03 5.08 14.96
C ARG A 258 1.98 3.70 14.30
N LEU A 259 1.86 2.61 15.09
CA LEU A 259 1.61 1.26 14.59
C LEU A 259 0.14 1.03 14.24
N ASN A 260 -0.74 1.96 14.61
CA ASN A 260 -2.15 1.89 14.25
C ASN A 260 -2.31 2.08 12.74
N TYR A 261 -2.97 1.12 12.07
CA TYR A 261 -3.30 1.16 10.64
C TYR A 261 -4.05 2.44 10.23
N GLU A 262 -4.83 3.04 11.14
CA GLU A 262 -5.52 4.31 10.89
C GLU A 262 -4.57 5.46 10.58
N THR A 263 -3.41 5.48 11.23
CA THR A 263 -2.40 6.53 11.05
C THR A 263 -1.69 6.37 9.71
N VAL A 264 -1.45 5.13 9.32
CA VAL A 264 -0.77 4.77 8.06
C VAL A 264 -1.68 4.98 6.86
N GLY A 265 -2.95 4.54 6.96
CA GLY A 265 -3.95 4.65 5.90
C GLY A 265 -4.03 3.42 5.01
N GLY A 266 -2.97 3.05 4.30
CA GLY A 266 -2.98 1.89 3.42
C GLY A 266 -1.58 1.42 3.01
N SER A 267 -1.54 0.31 2.29
CA SER A 267 -0.34 -0.37 1.79
C SER A 267 -0.23 -0.20 0.27
N PRO A 268 0.78 0.50 -0.24
CA PRO A 268 0.96 0.68 -1.68
C PRO A 268 1.37 -0.62 -2.36
N ILE A 269 0.88 -0.82 -3.59
CA ILE A 269 1.32 -1.87 -4.50
C ILE A 269 2.43 -1.28 -5.36
N LEU A 270 3.66 -1.70 -5.15
CA LEU A 270 4.83 -1.21 -5.89
C LEU A 270 5.19 -2.13 -7.05
N GLY A 271 5.72 -1.55 -8.13
CA GLY A 271 6.14 -2.30 -9.31
C GLY A 271 5.04 -2.55 -10.35
N ILE A 272 3.92 -1.85 -10.26
CA ILE A 272 2.87 -1.79 -11.30
C ILE A 272 2.95 -0.47 -12.07
N ASN A 273 2.32 -0.41 -13.25
CA ASN A 273 2.43 0.76 -14.14
C ASN A 273 1.68 2.01 -13.66
N ASP A 274 0.95 1.93 -12.54
CA ASP A 274 0.17 3.02 -11.97
C ASP A 274 0.15 2.97 -10.44
N ASN A 275 -0.51 3.92 -9.75
CA ASN A 275 -0.56 4.02 -8.30
C ASN A 275 -1.81 3.34 -7.74
N ALA A 276 -1.63 2.23 -7.02
CA ALA A 276 -2.72 1.56 -6.32
C ALA A 276 -2.37 1.33 -4.84
N ILE A 277 -3.37 1.50 -3.96
CA ILE A 277 -3.21 1.34 -2.51
C ILE A 277 -4.32 0.46 -1.96
N ILE A 278 -3.94 -0.46 -1.10
CA ILE A 278 -4.85 -1.37 -0.40
C ILE A 278 -5.01 -0.89 1.04
N GLY A 279 -6.24 -0.59 1.45
CA GLY A 279 -6.59 -0.32 2.85
C GLY A 279 -6.90 -1.59 3.63
N HIS A 280 -6.97 -1.47 4.94
CA HIS A 280 -7.42 -2.55 5.80
C HIS A 280 -8.95 -2.69 5.74
N GLY A 281 -9.51 -3.91 5.80
CA GLY A 281 -10.95 -4.14 5.74
C GLY A 281 -11.74 -3.37 6.81
N VAL A 282 -11.21 -3.24 8.02
CA VAL A 282 -11.80 -2.47 9.12
C VAL A 282 -11.44 -0.97 9.08
N SER A 283 -11.08 -0.41 7.92
CA SER A 283 -10.68 0.99 7.78
C SER A 283 -11.77 1.96 8.25
N THR A 284 -11.41 2.83 9.19
CA THR A 284 -12.23 3.95 9.66
C THR A 284 -12.17 5.12 8.66
N PRO A 285 -13.05 6.14 8.80
CA PRO A 285 -12.97 7.35 7.97
C PRO A 285 -11.58 8.02 7.99
N ARG A 286 -10.88 7.96 9.13
CA ARG A 286 -9.53 8.50 9.26
C ARG A 286 -8.52 7.69 8.45
N ALA A 287 -8.59 6.37 8.48
CA ALA A 287 -7.74 5.49 7.69
C ALA A 287 -7.96 5.71 6.19
N ILE A 288 -9.23 5.78 5.74
CA ILE A 288 -9.58 6.07 4.35
C ILE A 288 -9.03 7.45 3.92
N CYS A 289 -9.19 8.48 4.75
CA CYS A 289 -8.65 9.80 4.48
C CYS A 289 -7.12 9.75 4.28
N ASN A 290 -6.39 9.08 5.17
CA ASN A 290 -4.93 8.97 5.09
C ASN A 290 -4.50 8.13 3.88
N MET A 291 -5.24 7.08 3.52
CA MET A 291 -5.00 6.28 2.31
C MET A 291 -5.12 7.13 1.03
N LEU A 292 -6.14 7.99 0.93
CA LEU A 292 -6.31 8.91 -0.21
C LEU A 292 -5.21 9.97 -0.28
N ILE A 293 -4.76 10.49 0.87
CA ILE A 293 -3.63 11.42 0.93
C ILE A 293 -2.35 10.73 0.46
N GLN A 294 -2.14 9.48 0.86
CA GLN A 294 -1.02 8.66 0.40
C GLN A 294 -1.07 8.45 -1.12
N GLY A 295 -2.25 8.18 -1.69
CA GLY A 295 -2.44 8.08 -3.14
C GLY A 295 -2.02 9.37 -3.87
N TYR A 296 -2.40 10.52 -3.33
CA TYR A 296 -1.94 11.81 -3.82
C TYR A 296 -0.42 11.96 -3.73
N GLN A 297 0.19 11.59 -2.60
CA GLN A 297 1.64 11.70 -2.41
C GLN A 297 2.41 10.84 -3.41
N MET A 298 1.98 9.61 -3.66
CA MET A 298 2.59 8.72 -4.65
C MET A 298 2.50 9.29 -6.07
N ALA A 299 1.31 9.74 -6.47
CA ALA A 299 1.10 10.34 -7.79
C ALA A 299 1.90 11.63 -7.94
N HIS A 300 1.93 12.48 -6.91
CA HIS A 300 2.67 13.75 -6.92
C HIS A 300 4.20 13.55 -6.99
N ALA A 301 4.71 12.51 -6.33
CA ALA A 301 6.11 12.14 -6.35
C ALA A 301 6.57 11.53 -7.68
N GLY A 302 5.65 11.14 -8.57
CA GLY A 302 5.98 10.50 -9.84
C GLY A 302 6.69 9.16 -9.68
N ILE A 303 6.38 8.40 -8.59
CA ILE A 303 7.11 7.17 -8.24
C ILE A 303 7.07 6.12 -9.35
N VAL A 304 5.97 6.02 -10.09
CA VAL A 304 5.81 5.06 -11.18
C VAL A 304 6.81 5.31 -12.31
N ASP A 305 7.07 6.58 -12.66
CA ASP A 305 8.03 6.93 -13.70
C ASP A 305 9.46 6.62 -13.25
N GLN A 306 9.78 6.86 -11.97
CA GLN A 306 11.08 6.50 -11.39
C GLN A 306 11.32 4.97 -11.44
N ILE A 307 10.28 4.18 -11.13
CA ILE A 307 10.35 2.72 -11.25
C ILE A 307 10.55 2.31 -12.71
N LYS A 308 9.77 2.88 -13.65
CA LYS A 308 9.90 2.59 -15.08
C LYS A 308 11.30 2.89 -15.60
N ASP A 309 11.87 4.01 -15.20
CA ASP A 309 13.21 4.42 -15.67
C ASP A 309 14.32 3.53 -15.11
N THR A 310 14.20 3.07 -13.86
CA THR A 310 15.16 2.15 -13.21
C THR A 310 15.11 0.76 -13.83
N PHE A 311 13.94 0.23 -14.15
CA PHE A 311 13.78 -1.14 -14.65
C PHE A 311 13.80 -1.27 -16.18
N LYS A 312 13.92 -0.18 -16.93
CA LYS A 312 14.09 -0.18 -18.40
C LYS A 312 15.52 -0.48 -18.88
N SER A 313 16.50 -0.44 -17.97
CA SER A 313 17.93 -0.55 -18.28
C SER A 313 18.42 -2.00 -18.33
#